data_20be54ebd4b6933b8f52b7abfc2c4e8e
#
_entry.id   20be54ebd4b6933b8f52b7abfc2c4e8e
#
_cell.length_a   1.000
_cell.length_b   1.000
_cell.length_c   1.000
_cell.angle_alpha   90.00
_cell.angle_beta   90.00
_cell.angle_gamma   90.00
#
_symmetry.space_group_name_H-M   'P 1'
#
loop_
_entity.id
_entity.type
_entity.pdbx_description
1 polymer ?
#
loop_
_entity_poly.entity_id
_entity_poly.type
_entity_poly.pdbx_seq_one_letter_code
_entity_poly.pdbx_strand_id
1 'polypeptide(L)'
;MTTKIAKREDTMFSSQSFLDQLFTEKNRQTGKGQIERALAELIASGEALAVMVGRSGGVLAQATLLHAETDTATLILDELMPEAENTRLRRGEDLLLWSTSMLPLGFQSTVVERLLWQRYGAVRIQWPDALYHLQRRAALRAVPAEAGGLALSLQRHGARSCDGLCVDLGAGGMRARIHAPSDYPMTAGEMLASVQFSFQGKVYRVGAQVRYVEPVGHPRGTASQDIGLSFVQAPGALQEQIIQYALRCDREHLRSANR
;
A
#
# COMPACT_ATOMS: atom_id res chain seq x y z
N MET A 1 -1.66 28.02 -13.39
CA MET A 1 -0.70 27.86 -12.29
C MET A 1 -1.32 27.31 -11.00
N THR A 2 -2.61 27.51 -10.77
CA THR A 2 -3.35 27.15 -9.53
C THR A 2 -3.60 25.66 -9.34
N THR A 3 -3.74 24.87 -10.41
CA THR A 3 -4.06 23.42 -10.32
C THR A 3 -2.90 22.54 -9.84
N LYS A 4 -1.66 23.01 -9.95
CA LYS A 4 -0.45 22.26 -9.53
C LYS A 4 -0.16 22.40 -8.03
N ILE A 5 -0.65 23.45 -7.40
CA ILE A 5 -0.48 23.74 -5.96
C ILE A 5 -1.47 22.91 -5.15
N ALA A 6 -2.75 22.88 -5.53
CA ALA A 6 -3.78 22.09 -4.85
C ALA A 6 -3.47 20.59 -4.84
N LYS A 7 -2.91 20.05 -5.94
CA LYS A 7 -2.53 18.64 -6.03
C LYS A 7 -1.31 18.28 -5.14
N ARG A 8 -0.46 19.25 -4.81
CA ARG A 8 0.67 19.05 -3.86
C ARG A 8 0.21 19.08 -2.41
N GLU A 9 -0.75 19.93 -2.06
CA GLU A 9 -1.30 20.03 -0.71
C GLU A 9 -2.11 18.78 -0.33
N ASP A 10 -2.98 18.28 -1.20
CA ASP A 10 -3.73 17.04 -0.98
C ASP A 10 -2.82 15.81 -0.82
N THR A 11 -1.71 15.75 -1.56
CA THR A 11 -0.73 14.66 -1.45
C THR A 11 0.07 14.75 -0.14
N MET A 12 0.38 15.95 0.34
CA MET A 12 1.10 16.13 1.62
C MET A 12 0.21 15.79 2.82
N PHE A 13 -1.06 16.22 2.84
CA PHE A 13 -1.99 15.86 3.92
C PHE A 13 -2.25 14.35 4.00
N SER A 14 -2.38 13.67 2.87
CA SER A 14 -2.51 12.22 2.85
C SER A 14 -1.24 11.51 3.32
N SER A 15 -0.06 12.07 3.00
CA SER A 15 1.24 11.52 3.42
C SER A 15 1.47 11.69 4.92
N GLN A 16 1.12 12.84 5.52
CA GLN A 16 1.30 13.07 6.95
C GLN A 16 0.41 12.14 7.79
N SER A 17 -0.87 12.01 7.45
CA SER A 17 -1.79 11.07 8.11
C SER A 17 -1.31 9.60 8.00
N PHE A 18 -0.66 9.26 6.89
CA PHE A 18 -0.06 7.96 6.72
C PHE A 18 1.16 7.76 7.63
N LEU A 19 2.05 8.74 7.70
CA LEU A 19 3.24 8.70 8.57
C LEU A 19 2.84 8.63 10.04
N ASP A 20 1.84 9.40 10.46
CA ASP A 20 1.30 9.37 11.81
C ASP A 20 0.74 7.99 12.20
N GLN A 21 0.17 7.27 11.23
CA GLN A 21 -0.30 5.89 11.44
C GLN A 21 0.86 4.87 11.44
N LEU A 22 1.84 5.04 10.56
CA LEU A 22 2.96 4.10 10.41
C LEU A 22 3.90 4.17 11.63
N PHE A 23 4.34 5.35 12.02
CA PHE A 23 5.34 5.56 13.07
C PHE A 23 4.74 5.62 14.47
N THR A 24 3.89 4.65 14.81
CA THR A 24 3.31 4.49 16.16
C THR A 24 4.00 3.37 16.94
N GLU A 25 4.01 3.44 18.26
CA GLU A 25 4.56 2.38 19.12
C GLU A 25 3.91 1.00 18.88
N LYS A 26 2.64 0.97 18.49
CA LYS A 26 1.92 -0.26 18.14
C LYS A 26 2.56 -1.01 16.96
N ASN A 27 3.15 -0.27 16.03
CA ASN A 27 3.75 -0.81 14.82
C ASN A 27 5.26 -1.06 14.95
N ARG A 28 5.84 -0.68 16.10
CA ARG A 28 7.28 -0.69 16.36
C ARG A 28 7.79 -2.10 16.62
N GLN A 29 8.87 -2.47 15.96
CA GLN A 29 9.58 -3.74 16.11
C GLN A 29 11.07 -3.46 16.33
N THR A 30 11.65 -4.03 17.39
CA THR A 30 13.05 -3.81 17.80
C THR A 30 13.89 -5.06 17.77
N GLY A 31 13.33 -6.18 17.34
CA GLY A 31 14.04 -7.46 17.26
C GLY A 31 15.14 -7.42 16.20
N LYS A 32 16.42 -7.54 16.62
CA LYS A 32 17.58 -7.44 15.72
C LYS A 32 17.44 -8.32 14.46
N GLY A 33 17.12 -9.61 14.62
CA GLY A 33 16.96 -10.53 13.48
C GLY A 33 15.76 -10.20 12.59
N GLN A 34 14.72 -9.53 13.12
CA GLN A 34 13.60 -9.06 12.30
C GLN A 34 14.01 -7.85 11.47
N ILE A 35 14.77 -6.93 12.06
CA ILE A 35 15.31 -5.75 11.37
C ILE A 35 16.24 -6.21 10.25
N GLU A 36 17.21 -7.08 10.53
CA GLU A 36 18.15 -7.60 9.54
C GLU A 36 17.44 -8.26 8.36
N ARG A 37 16.45 -9.11 8.62
CA ARG A 37 15.68 -9.78 7.56
C ARG A 37 14.91 -8.79 6.69
N ALA A 38 14.19 -7.86 7.29
CA ALA A 38 13.40 -6.89 6.54
C ALA A 38 14.27 -5.96 5.69
N LEU A 39 15.43 -5.52 6.21
CA LEU A 39 16.39 -4.73 5.44
C LEU A 39 16.99 -5.53 4.27
N ALA A 40 17.30 -6.81 4.49
CA ALA A 40 17.77 -7.69 3.43
C ALA A 40 16.71 -7.89 2.33
N GLU A 41 15.43 -8.03 2.69
CA GLU A 41 14.32 -8.11 1.75
C GLU A 41 14.15 -6.82 0.95
N LEU A 42 14.26 -5.65 1.58
CA LEU A 42 14.22 -4.34 0.89
C LEU A 42 15.36 -4.20 -0.12
N ILE A 43 16.57 -4.58 0.26
CA ILE A 43 17.74 -4.54 -0.63
C ILE A 43 17.55 -5.51 -1.80
N ALA A 44 17.11 -6.73 -1.53
CA ALA A 44 16.92 -7.75 -2.56
C ALA A 44 15.80 -7.39 -3.55
N SER A 45 14.75 -6.71 -3.08
CA SER A 45 13.65 -6.28 -3.94
C SER A 45 14.00 -5.08 -4.83
N GLY A 46 14.99 -4.26 -4.44
CA GLY A 46 15.30 -3.00 -5.11
C GLY A 46 14.15 -1.99 -5.06
N GLU A 47 13.23 -2.11 -4.09
CA GLU A 47 12.09 -1.22 -3.97
C GLU A 47 12.54 0.21 -3.66
N ALA A 48 11.97 1.18 -4.39
CA ALA A 48 12.16 2.59 -4.10
C ALA A 48 11.42 2.98 -2.81
N LEU A 49 12.16 3.50 -1.84
CA LEU A 49 11.62 4.03 -0.60
C LEU A 49 11.32 5.51 -0.77
N ALA A 50 10.22 5.95 -0.19
CA ALA A 50 10.01 7.37 0.05
C ALA A 50 10.91 7.82 1.20
N VAL A 51 11.54 8.97 1.05
CA VAL A 51 12.49 9.54 2.00
C VAL A 51 12.08 10.96 2.35
N MET A 52 11.92 11.24 3.62
CA MET A 52 11.75 12.60 4.13
C MET A 52 13.03 13.02 4.86
N VAL A 53 13.60 14.15 4.45
CA VAL A 53 14.80 14.73 5.07
C VAL A 53 14.38 15.76 6.10
N GLY A 54 14.76 15.56 7.37
CA GLY A 54 14.39 16.40 8.50
C GLY A 54 13.02 16.02 9.12
N ARG A 55 12.77 16.49 10.35
CA ARG A 55 11.59 16.11 11.15
C ARG A 55 10.33 16.95 10.89
N SER A 56 10.47 18.16 10.42
CA SER A 56 9.35 19.09 10.25
C SER A 56 9.37 19.74 8.88
N GLY A 57 8.33 19.49 8.07
CA GLY A 57 8.20 20.09 6.75
C GLY A 57 9.26 19.64 5.74
N GLY A 58 9.79 18.44 5.94
CA GLY A 58 10.81 17.86 5.09
C GLY A 58 10.34 17.63 3.66
N VAL A 59 11.27 17.71 2.73
CA VAL A 59 10.98 17.43 1.32
C VAL A 59 10.91 15.93 1.12
N LEU A 60 9.90 15.50 0.37
CA LEU A 60 9.72 14.12 -0.04
C LEU A 60 10.60 13.82 -1.25
N ALA A 61 11.46 12.84 -1.10
CA ALA A 61 12.32 12.28 -2.14
C ALA A 61 12.12 10.77 -2.23
N GLN A 62 12.83 10.13 -3.13
CA GLN A 62 12.89 8.67 -3.26
C GLN A 62 14.34 8.21 -3.33
N ALA A 63 14.62 7.04 -2.81
CA ALA A 63 15.91 6.37 -2.91
C ALA A 63 15.75 4.85 -2.73
N THR A 64 16.78 4.08 -3.10
CA THR A 64 16.81 2.63 -2.95
C THR A 64 17.88 2.23 -1.96
N LEU A 65 17.63 1.25 -1.10
CA LEU A 65 18.66 0.64 -0.27
C LEU A 65 19.53 -0.27 -1.13
N LEU A 66 20.85 0.01 -1.13
CA LEU A 66 21.82 -0.70 -1.96
C LEU A 66 22.54 -1.82 -1.20
N HIS A 67 22.87 -1.57 0.06
CA HIS A 67 23.67 -2.50 0.84
C HIS A 67 23.50 -2.30 2.35
N ALA A 68 23.77 -3.36 3.11
CA ALA A 68 23.79 -3.36 4.57
C ALA A 68 25.20 -3.76 5.07
N GLU A 69 25.86 -2.85 5.77
CA GLU A 69 27.17 -3.08 6.40
C GLU A 69 26.98 -3.45 7.86
N THR A 70 26.91 -4.73 8.15
CA THR A 70 26.62 -5.24 9.50
C THR A 70 27.73 -4.93 10.51
N ASP A 71 28.99 -4.91 10.06
CA ASP A 71 30.15 -4.68 10.90
C ASP A 71 30.22 -3.24 11.44
N THR A 72 29.77 -2.29 10.64
CA THR A 72 29.71 -0.87 11.01
C THR A 72 28.35 -0.42 11.48
N ALA A 73 27.35 -1.30 11.44
CA ALA A 73 25.95 -1.00 11.71
C ALA A 73 25.47 0.21 10.89
N THR A 74 25.70 0.17 9.57
CA THR A 74 25.30 1.21 8.62
C THR A 74 24.63 0.62 7.38
N LEU A 75 23.90 1.45 6.67
CA LEU A 75 23.25 1.12 5.40
C LEU A 75 23.74 2.05 4.31
N ILE A 76 23.83 1.55 3.10
CA ILE A 76 24.12 2.35 1.92
C ILE A 76 22.81 2.60 1.17
N LEU A 77 22.46 3.85 1.06
CA LEU A 77 21.30 4.36 0.34
C LEU A 77 21.77 5.00 -0.97
N ASP A 78 21.04 4.80 -2.05
CA ASP A 78 21.28 5.51 -3.32
C ASP A 78 21.06 7.02 -3.16
N GLU A 79 21.52 7.82 -4.11
CA GLU A 79 21.22 9.25 -4.14
C GLU A 79 19.71 9.50 -4.19
N LEU A 80 19.30 10.60 -3.55
CA LEU A 80 17.88 10.99 -3.54
C LEU A 80 17.44 11.47 -4.92
N MET A 81 16.25 11.10 -5.28
CA MET A 81 15.55 11.63 -6.44
C MET A 81 14.34 12.49 -6.00
N PRO A 82 14.23 13.76 -6.40
CA PRO A 82 15.10 14.46 -7.35
C PRO A 82 16.48 14.79 -6.77
N GLU A 83 17.49 14.83 -7.64
CA GLU A 83 18.91 15.01 -7.29
C GLU A 83 19.19 16.28 -6.45
N ALA A 84 18.43 17.34 -6.64
CA ALA A 84 18.54 18.58 -5.91
C ALA A 84 18.44 18.38 -4.38
N GLU A 85 17.75 17.34 -3.93
CA GLU A 85 17.53 17.06 -2.50
C GLU A 85 18.79 16.50 -1.81
N ASN A 86 19.74 15.98 -2.57
CA ASN A 86 21.03 15.52 -2.03
C ASN A 86 21.84 16.64 -1.37
N THR A 87 21.59 17.90 -1.70
CA THR A 87 22.25 19.06 -1.07
C THR A 87 21.87 19.23 0.40
N ARG A 88 20.75 18.64 0.83
CA ARG A 88 20.26 18.68 2.22
C ARG A 88 20.85 17.58 3.09
N LEU A 89 21.43 16.54 2.49
CA LEU A 89 22.00 15.40 3.20
C LEU A 89 23.32 15.78 3.86
N ARG A 90 23.23 16.33 5.05
CA ARG A 90 24.39 16.66 5.89
C ARG A 90 24.56 15.59 6.96
N ARG A 91 25.80 15.38 7.42
CA ARG A 91 26.07 14.50 8.54
C ARG A 91 25.22 14.88 9.76
N GLY A 92 24.55 13.91 10.36
CA GLY A 92 23.64 14.12 11.49
C GLY A 92 22.22 14.50 11.10
N GLU A 93 21.91 14.62 9.82
CA GLU A 93 20.53 14.89 9.37
C GLU A 93 19.64 13.67 9.58
N ASP A 94 18.46 13.88 10.17
CA ASP A 94 17.48 12.82 10.39
C ASP A 94 16.72 12.48 9.09
N LEU A 95 16.51 11.21 8.88
CA LEU A 95 15.76 10.68 7.75
C LEU A 95 14.59 9.82 8.25
N LEU A 96 13.42 10.01 7.63
CA LEU A 96 12.33 9.06 7.67
C LEU A 96 12.26 8.33 6.32
N LEU A 97 12.35 7.01 6.34
CA LEU A 97 12.28 6.18 5.14
C LEU A 97 11.09 5.23 5.25
N TRP A 98 10.35 5.07 4.16
CA TRP A 98 9.25 4.10 4.15
C TRP A 98 8.94 3.56 2.77
N SER A 99 8.48 2.33 2.74
CA SER A 99 7.93 1.64 1.59
C SER A 99 6.41 1.85 1.53
N THR A 100 5.85 1.91 0.33
CA THR A 100 4.41 2.00 0.10
C THR A 100 3.82 0.69 -0.42
N SER A 101 4.59 -0.39 -0.40
CA SER A 101 4.20 -1.74 -0.83
C SER A 101 3.02 -2.31 -0.04
N MET A 102 2.65 -3.54 -0.32
CA MET A 102 1.49 -4.19 0.30
C MET A 102 1.55 -4.25 1.83
N LEU A 103 2.75 -4.31 2.41
CA LEU A 103 3.03 -4.22 3.84
C LEU A 103 3.91 -3.01 4.08
N PRO A 104 3.32 -1.82 4.28
CA PRO A 104 4.11 -0.63 4.49
C PRO A 104 5.06 -0.79 5.67
N LEU A 105 6.33 -0.61 5.38
CA LEU A 105 7.42 -0.65 6.35
C LEU A 105 8.08 0.72 6.39
N GLY A 106 8.41 1.21 7.57
CA GLY A 106 9.17 2.45 7.72
C GLY A 106 10.22 2.33 8.79
N PHE A 107 11.22 3.19 8.72
CA PHE A 107 12.23 3.33 9.75
C PHE A 107 12.81 4.73 9.79
N GLN A 108 13.42 5.06 10.92
CA GLN A 108 14.17 6.29 11.13
C GLN A 108 15.65 5.97 11.03
N SER A 109 16.41 6.91 10.47
CA SER A 109 17.84 6.81 10.36
C SER A 109 18.46 8.20 10.40
N THR A 110 19.80 8.27 10.41
CA THR A 110 20.58 9.52 10.42
C THR A 110 21.69 9.41 9.40
N VAL A 111 21.92 10.48 8.67
CA VAL A 111 23.02 10.56 7.69
C VAL A 111 24.38 10.50 8.40
N VAL A 112 25.21 9.55 8.01
CA VAL A 112 26.60 9.43 8.46
C VAL A 112 27.53 10.25 7.57
N GLU A 113 27.46 9.99 6.25
CA GLU A 113 28.28 10.68 5.26
C GLU A 113 27.73 10.45 3.84
N ARG A 114 28.18 11.28 2.91
CA ARG A 114 28.05 11.01 1.47
C ARG A 114 29.35 10.35 0.99
N LEU A 115 29.22 9.37 0.08
CA LEU A 115 30.34 8.59 -0.43
C LEU A 115 30.14 8.21 -1.89
N LEU A 116 31.15 7.59 -2.49
CA LEU A 116 31.01 6.89 -3.76
C LEU A 116 30.89 5.38 -3.47
N TRP A 117 29.79 4.79 -3.87
CA TRP A 117 29.56 3.36 -3.82
C TRP A 117 29.59 2.79 -5.22
N GLN A 118 30.50 1.86 -5.51
CA GLN A 118 30.70 1.28 -6.84
C GLN A 118 30.77 2.33 -7.98
N ARG A 119 31.41 3.49 -7.73
CA ARG A 119 31.58 4.66 -8.60
C ARG A 119 30.36 5.57 -8.77
N TYR A 120 29.25 5.30 -8.07
CA TYR A 120 28.05 6.14 -8.07
C TYR A 120 27.94 6.90 -6.74
N GLY A 121 27.30 8.04 -6.77
CA GLY A 121 26.99 8.77 -5.54
C GLY A 121 26.05 7.96 -4.65
N ALA A 122 26.32 7.95 -3.36
CA ALA A 122 25.52 7.24 -2.36
C ALA A 122 25.60 7.94 -1.00
N VAL A 123 24.74 7.51 -0.09
CA VAL A 123 24.65 8.04 1.26
C VAL A 123 24.76 6.90 2.26
N ARG A 124 25.74 6.98 3.17
CA ARG A 124 25.77 6.09 4.33
C ARG A 124 24.87 6.64 5.42
N ILE A 125 23.96 5.81 5.89
CA ILE A 125 23.02 6.12 6.96
C ILE A 125 23.20 5.14 8.12
N GLN A 126 22.78 5.52 9.32
CA GLN A 126 22.85 4.64 10.49
C GLN A 126 21.88 3.46 10.35
N TRP A 127 22.21 2.35 10.99
CA TRP A 127 21.29 1.23 11.17
C TRP A 127 20.11 1.67 12.03
N PRO A 128 18.87 1.34 11.64
CA PRO A 128 17.70 1.74 12.41
C PRO A 128 17.59 0.95 13.73
N ASP A 129 17.22 1.64 14.80
CA ASP A 129 16.93 1.01 16.10
C ASP A 129 15.62 0.25 16.10
N ALA A 130 14.72 0.60 15.21
CA ALA A 130 13.40 -0.01 15.07
C ALA A 130 12.88 0.05 13.63
N LEU A 131 12.08 -0.93 13.27
CA LEU A 131 11.20 -0.89 12.10
C LEU A 131 9.76 -0.68 12.54
N TYR A 132 8.99 -0.05 11.67
CA TYR A 132 7.57 0.18 11.86
C TYR A 132 6.80 -0.52 10.73
N HIS A 133 6.00 -1.52 11.08
CA HIS A 133 5.18 -2.26 10.13
C HIS A 133 3.72 -1.86 10.28
N LEU A 134 3.15 -1.19 9.28
CA LEU A 134 1.75 -0.81 9.31
C LEU A 134 0.87 -1.94 8.78
N GLN A 135 0.37 -2.76 9.69
CA GLN A 135 -0.67 -3.73 9.37
C GLN A 135 -2.03 -3.02 9.23
N ARG A 136 -2.35 -2.51 8.04
CA ARG A 136 -3.62 -1.81 7.75
C ARG A 136 -4.81 -2.75 7.67
N ARG A 137 -4.58 -4.03 7.36
CA ARG A 137 -5.64 -4.99 7.13
C ARG A 137 -5.88 -5.82 8.38
N ALA A 138 -7.09 -5.73 8.92
CA ALA A 138 -7.51 -6.57 10.04
C ALA A 138 -7.73 -8.04 9.63
N ALA A 139 -7.87 -8.30 8.31
CA ALA A 139 -8.09 -9.63 7.76
C ALA A 139 -7.31 -9.83 6.46
N LEU A 140 -6.92 -11.08 6.23
CA LEU A 140 -6.32 -11.52 4.97
C LEU A 140 -7.27 -11.24 3.80
N ARG A 141 -6.67 -11.01 2.63
CA ARG A 141 -7.39 -10.92 1.36
C ARG A 141 -6.84 -11.95 0.40
N ALA A 142 -7.70 -12.47 -0.44
CA ALA A 142 -7.31 -13.37 -1.51
C ALA A 142 -7.83 -12.87 -2.84
N VAL A 143 -7.09 -13.13 -3.90
CA VAL A 143 -7.58 -12.98 -5.28
C VAL A 143 -8.45 -14.19 -5.56
N PRO A 144 -9.73 -14.01 -5.97
CA PRO A 144 -10.57 -15.14 -6.35
C PRO A 144 -9.97 -15.91 -7.53
N ALA A 145 -9.80 -17.23 -7.37
CA ALA A 145 -9.18 -18.09 -8.38
C ALA A 145 -10.18 -18.60 -9.45
N GLU A 146 -11.39 -18.05 -9.50
CA GLU A 146 -12.40 -18.46 -10.45
C GLU A 146 -12.01 -18.06 -11.87
N ALA A 147 -12.19 -18.99 -12.82
CA ALA A 147 -11.94 -18.74 -14.25
C ALA A 147 -12.88 -17.60 -14.71
N GLY A 148 -12.31 -16.45 -15.08
CA GLY A 148 -13.06 -15.24 -15.46
C GLY A 148 -13.29 -14.24 -14.31
N GLY A 149 -12.80 -14.53 -13.09
CA GLY A 149 -12.97 -13.68 -11.92
C GLY A 149 -14.36 -13.81 -11.26
N LEU A 150 -14.49 -13.28 -10.06
CA LEU A 150 -15.76 -13.26 -9.32
C LEU A 150 -16.61 -12.10 -9.82
N ALA A 151 -17.67 -12.40 -10.58
CA ALA A 151 -18.59 -11.39 -11.11
C ALA A 151 -19.42 -10.74 -9.99
N LEU A 152 -19.60 -9.43 -10.10
CA LEU A 152 -20.34 -8.60 -9.14
C LEU A 152 -21.49 -7.88 -9.83
N SER A 153 -22.61 -7.74 -9.12
CA SER A 153 -23.65 -6.78 -9.47
C SER A 153 -23.86 -5.83 -8.28
N LEU A 154 -23.66 -4.54 -8.53
CA LEU A 154 -23.73 -3.49 -7.53
C LEU A 154 -25.02 -2.69 -7.69
N GLN A 155 -25.86 -2.72 -6.68
CA GLN A 155 -27.11 -1.98 -6.65
C GLN A 155 -26.92 -0.65 -5.90
N ARG A 156 -27.12 0.44 -6.59
CA ARG A 156 -26.98 1.79 -6.06
C ARG A 156 -28.34 2.34 -5.62
N HIS A 157 -28.33 3.27 -4.65
CA HIS A 157 -29.55 4.00 -4.30
C HIS A 157 -29.84 5.09 -5.34
N GLY A 158 -31.01 5.07 -5.94
CA GLY A 158 -31.46 6.10 -6.87
C GLY A 158 -30.73 6.17 -8.22
N ALA A 159 -29.89 5.17 -8.53
CA ALA A 159 -29.14 5.09 -9.77
C ALA A 159 -29.22 3.69 -10.38
N ARG A 160 -28.74 3.57 -11.64
CA ARG A 160 -28.63 2.27 -12.31
C ARG A 160 -27.61 1.38 -11.60
N SER A 161 -27.91 0.09 -11.49
CA SER A 161 -26.94 -0.91 -11.08
C SER A 161 -25.78 -0.96 -12.08
N CYS A 162 -24.62 -1.34 -11.59
CA CYS A 162 -23.46 -1.57 -12.43
C CYS A 162 -22.83 -2.93 -12.11
N ASP A 163 -22.24 -3.53 -13.12
CA ASP A 163 -21.56 -4.80 -13.00
C ASP A 163 -20.03 -4.60 -12.92
N GLY A 164 -19.36 -5.60 -12.38
CA GLY A 164 -17.91 -5.55 -12.22
C GLY A 164 -17.32 -6.91 -11.90
N LEU A 165 -16.02 -6.91 -11.63
CA LEU A 165 -15.26 -8.07 -11.23
C LEU A 165 -14.56 -7.80 -9.90
N CYS A 166 -14.60 -8.78 -9.00
CA CYS A 166 -13.82 -8.73 -7.77
C CYS A 166 -12.33 -8.90 -8.10
N VAL A 167 -11.52 -7.97 -7.63
CA VAL A 167 -10.05 -8.00 -7.78
C VAL A 167 -9.40 -8.66 -6.58
N ASP A 168 -9.85 -8.33 -5.38
CA ASP A 168 -9.49 -9.03 -4.15
C ASP A 168 -10.66 -9.04 -3.16
N LEU A 169 -10.72 -10.08 -2.33
CA LEU A 169 -11.79 -10.33 -1.38
C LEU A 169 -11.22 -10.56 0.02
N GLY A 170 -11.77 -9.85 1.00
CA GLY A 170 -11.47 -10.01 2.43
C GLY A 170 -12.74 -10.06 3.26
N ALA A 171 -12.66 -10.49 4.52
CA ALA A 171 -13.80 -10.64 5.41
C ALA A 171 -14.59 -9.35 5.64
N GLY A 172 -13.93 -8.19 5.60
CA GLY A 172 -14.57 -6.87 5.80
C GLY A 172 -14.92 -6.13 4.53
N GLY A 173 -14.64 -6.68 3.32
CA GLY A 173 -14.86 -5.98 2.07
C GLY A 173 -14.07 -6.53 0.90
N MET A 174 -14.14 -5.83 -0.23
CA MET A 174 -13.46 -6.23 -1.45
C MET A 174 -12.94 -5.04 -2.24
N ARG A 175 -12.01 -5.30 -3.14
CA ARG A 175 -11.69 -4.41 -4.25
C ARG A 175 -12.37 -4.92 -5.50
N ALA A 176 -13.02 -4.03 -6.21
CA ALA A 176 -13.75 -4.37 -7.42
C ALA A 176 -13.32 -3.45 -8.57
N ARG A 177 -13.27 -4.00 -9.76
CA ARG A 177 -13.18 -3.25 -11.01
C ARG A 177 -14.54 -3.19 -11.64
N ILE A 178 -15.05 -1.99 -11.87
CA ILE A 178 -16.39 -1.75 -12.38
C ILE A 178 -16.37 -0.91 -13.64
N HIS A 179 -17.44 -1.01 -14.41
CA HIS A 179 -17.77 -0.13 -15.52
C HIS A 179 -18.91 0.79 -15.08
N ALA A 180 -18.57 1.89 -14.41
CA ALA A 180 -19.59 2.87 -14.03
C ALA A 180 -19.96 3.75 -15.24
N PRO A 181 -21.25 4.13 -15.36
CA PRO A 181 -21.67 5.10 -16.37
C PRO A 181 -20.89 6.40 -16.24
N SER A 182 -20.44 6.96 -17.36
CA SER A 182 -19.64 8.21 -17.38
C SER A 182 -20.41 9.42 -16.86
N ASP A 183 -21.73 9.41 -17.00
CA ASP A 183 -22.64 10.44 -16.53
C ASP A 183 -22.95 10.33 -15.02
N TYR A 184 -22.66 9.18 -14.41
CA TYR A 184 -22.85 8.96 -12.98
C TYR A 184 -21.78 8.05 -12.39
N PRO A 185 -20.51 8.50 -12.27
CA PRO A 185 -19.43 7.70 -11.73
C PRO A 185 -19.64 7.36 -10.24
N MET A 186 -19.00 6.28 -9.76
CA MET A 186 -18.95 5.97 -8.34
C MET A 186 -18.17 7.04 -7.59
N THR A 187 -18.55 7.30 -6.34
CA THR A 187 -17.86 8.25 -5.47
C THR A 187 -17.51 7.64 -4.12
N ALA A 188 -16.41 8.08 -3.52
CA ALA A 188 -16.03 7.67 -2.17
C ALA A 188 -17.10 8.12 -1.16
N GLY A 189 -17.41 7.27 -0.18
CA GLY A 189 -18.47 7.50 0.79
C GLY A 189 -19.84 7.00 0.37
N GLU A 190 -20.07 6.71 -0.90
CA GLU A 190 -21.35 6.24 -1.40
C GLU A 190 -21.78 4.93 -0.74
N MET A 191 -23.05 4.88 -0.30
CA MET A 191 -23.67 3.68 0.24
C MET A 191 -24.32 2.90 -0.90
N LEU A 192 -24.00 1.63 -1.03
CA LEU A 192 -24.64 0.71 -1.97
C LEU A 192 -25.76 -0.04 -1.27
N ALA A 193 -26.91 -0.12 -1.91
CA ALA A 193 -28.04 -0.91 -1.42
C ALA A 193 -27.65 -2.39 -1.28
N SER A 194 -26.93 -2.93 -2.27
CA SER A 194 -26.31 -4.26 -2.15
C SER A 194 -25.19 -4.46 -3.17
N VAL A 195 -24.27 -5.34 -2.82
CA VAL A 195 -23.32 -6.00 -3.70
C VAL A 195 -23.68 -7.47 -3.74
N GLN A 196 -23.99 -7.97 -4.92
CA GLN A 196 -24.36 -9.37 -5.14
C GLN A 196 -23.22 -10.09 -5.85
N PHE A 197 -22.87 -11.27 -5.37
CA PHE A 197 -21.83 -12.13 -5.95
C PHE A 197 -22.06 -13.59 -5.54
N SER A 198 -21.51 -14.51 -6.36
CA SER A 198 -21.52 -15.94 -6.04
C SER A 198 -20.15 -16.34 -5.52
N PHE A 199 -20.08 -16.88 -4.31
CA PHE A 199 -18.83 -17.30 -3.69
C PHE A 199 -18.95 -18.71 -3.14
N GLN A 200 -18.09 -19.62 -3.57
CA GLN A 200 -18.11 -21.04 -3.23
C GLN A 200 -19.49 -21.70 -3.42
N GLY A 201 -20.11 -21.42 -4.56
CA GLY A 201 -21.42 -22.00 -4.93
C GLY A 201 -22.64 -21.38 -4.23
N LYS A 202 -22.44 -20.34 -3.41
CA LYS A 202 -23.54 -19.61 -2.74
C LYS A 202 -23.61 -18.17 -3.24
N VAL A 203 -24.85 -17.69 -3.44
CA VAL A 203 -25.11 -16.29 -3.79
C VAL A 203 -25.23 -15.47 -2.50
N TYR A 204 -24.45 -14.42 -2.41
CA TYR A 204 -24.48 -13.45 -1.33
C TYR A 204 -24.96 -12.10 -1.82
N ARG A 205 -25.69 -11.41 -0.96
CA ARG A 205 -26.11 -10.03 -1.16
C ARG A 205 -25.83 -9.27 0.14
N VAL A 206 -24.90 -8.30 0.09
CA VAL A 206 -24.44 -7.54 1.26
C VAL A 206 -24.47 -6.06 0.96
N GLY A 207 -24.89 -5.25 1.91
CA GLY A 207 -24.70 -3.79 1.85
C GLY A 207 -23.21 -3.45 1.85
N ALA A 208 -22.83 -2.35 1.20
CA ALA A 208 -21.46 -1.91 1.20
C ALA A 208 -21.34 -0.39 1.15
N GLN A 209 -20.21 0.12 1.63
CA GLN A 209 -19.79 1.51 1.46
C GLN A 209 -18.56 1.59 0.57
N VAL A 210 -18.57 2.49 -0.40
CA VAL A 210 -17.41 2.81 -1.23
C VAL A 210 -16.40 3.58 -0.39
N ARG A 211 -15.19 3.05 -0.24
CA ARG A 211 -14.13 3.64 0.58
C ARG A 211 -13.17 4.51 -0.21
N TYR A 212 -12.89 4.12 -1.44
CA TYR A 212 -12.11 4.88 -2.40
C TYR A 212 -12.51 4.53 -3.82
N VAL A 213 -12.17 5.41 -4.75
CA VAL A 213 -12.37 5.24 -6.18
C VAL A 213 -11.11 5.68 -6.90
N GLU A 214 -10.57 4.81 -7.73
CA GLU A 214 -9.42 5.09 -8.59
C GLU A 214 -9.81 4.91 -10.05
N PRO A 215 -9.68 5.94 -10.90
CA PRO A 215 -9.94 5.79 -12.33
C PRO A 215 -8.89 4.88 -12.96
N VAL A 216 -9.35 3.86 -13.68
CA VAL A 216 -8.49 2.98 -14.48
C VAL A 216 -8.62 3.44 -15.94
N GLY A 217 -7.66 4.24 -16.42
CA GLY A 217 -7.71 4.82 -17.76
C GLY A 217 -7.06 3.93 -18.80
N HIS A 218 -7.81 3.61 -19.87
CA HIS A 218 -7.22 3.36 -21.18
C HIS A 218 -7.51 4.59 -22.06
N PRO A 219 -6.54 5.14 -22.81
CA PRO A 219 -6.74 6.35 -23.62
C PRO A 219 -7.81 6.22 -24.71
N ARG A 220 -8.33 5.03 -24.98
CA ARG A 220 -9.32 4.72 -26.03
C ARG A 220 -10.42 3.72 -25.61
N GLY A 221 -10.63 3.49 -24.32
CA GLY A 221 -11.59 2.47 -23.82
C GLY A 221 -12.67 3.04 -22.90
N THR A 222 -13.63 2.20 -22.57
CA THR A 222 -14.68 2.45 -21.58
C THR A 222 -14.03 2.80 -20.24
N ALA A 223 -14.41 3.92 -19.62
CA ALA A 223 -13.89 4.33 -18.33
C ALA A 223 -14.21 3.27 -17.27
N SER A 224 -13.19 2.59 -16.78
CA SER A 224 -13.28 1.66 -15.66
C SER A 224 -12.84 2.35 -14.38
N GLN A 225 -13.39 1.91 -13.26
CA GLN A 225 -13.00 2.37 -11.94
C GLN A 225 -12.61 1.17 -11.07
N ASP A 226 -11.48 1.24 -10.39
CA ASP A 226 -11.19 0.37 -9.26
C ASP A 226 -11.76 1.01 -8.01
N ILE A 227 -12.59 0.27 -7.28
CA ILE A 227 -13.25 0.75 -6.06
C ILE A 227 -12.93 -0.17 -4.90
N GLY A 228 -12.70 0.42 -3.74
CA GLY A 228 -12.64 -0.30 -2.47
C GLY A 228 -14.01 -0.28 -1.80
N LEU A 229 -14.53 -1.46 -1.47
CA LEU A 229 -15.81 -1.65 -0.81
C LEU A 229 -15.60 -2.18 0.61
N SER A 230 -16.23 -1.55 1.59
CA SER A 230 -16.37 -2.06 2.95
C SER A 230 -17.77 -2.64 3.13
N PHE A 231 -17.88 -3.88 3.53
CA PHE A 231 -19.18 -4.51 3.79
C PHE A 231 -19.86 -3.88 4.99
N VAL A 232 -21.16 -3.71 4.90
CA VAL A 232 -22.03 -3.25 5.98
C VAL A 232 -22.84 -4.44 6.46
N GLN A 233 -22.66 -4.81 7.73
CA GLN A 233 -23.37 -5.92 8.37
C GLN A 233 -23.27 -7.25 7.59
N ALA A 234 -22.09 -7.59 7.11
CA ALA A 234 -21.87 -8.85 6.44
C ALA A 234 -22.22 -10.05 7.35
N PRO A 235 -22.92 -11.08 6.84
CA PRO A 235 -23.19 -12.29 7.62
C PRO A 235 -21.91 -12.94 8.14
N GLY A 236 -21.87 -13.34 9.41
CA GLY A 236 -20.69 -13.96 10.02
C GLY A 236 -20.24 -15.22 9.27
N ALA A 237 -21.18 -16.02 8.76
CA ALA A 237 -20.88 -17.19 7.95
C ALA A 237 -20.13 -16.84 6.64
N LEU A 238 -20.44 -15.71 6.01
CA LEU A 238 -19.70 -15.22 4.83
C LEU A 238 -18.29 -14.81 5.23
N GLN A 239 -18.16 -14.04 6.31
CA GLN A 239 -16.86 -13.59 6.80
C GLN A 239 -15.94 -14.77 7.11
N GLU A 240 -16.45 -15.80 7.80
CA GLU A 240 -15.70 -17.00 8.13
C GLU A 240 -15.26 -17.77 6.88
N GLN A 241 -16.14 -17.94 5.90
CA GLN A 241 -15.81 -18.60 4.62
C GLN A 241 -14.71 -17.84 3.87
N ILE A 242 -14.77 -16.50 3.84
CA ILE A 242 -13.73 -15.67 3.21
C ILE A 242 -12.39 -15.82 3.93
N ILE A 243 -12.38 -15.83 5.27
CA ILE A 243 -11.16 -16.04 6.07
C ILE A 243 -10.54 -17.40 5.74
N GLN A 244 -11.33 -18.47 5.75
CA GLN A 244 -10.85 -19.83 5.44
C GLN A 244 -10.31 -19.93 4.01
N TYR A 245 -10.97 -19.27 3.06
CA TYR A 245 -10.50 -19.20 1.69
C TYR A 245 -9.17 -18.47 1.57
N ALA A 246 -9.03 -17.30 2.19
CA ALA A 246 -7.82 -16.50 2.15
C ALA A 246 -6.62 -17.23 2.78
N LEU A 247 -6.84 -17.91 3.92
CA LEU A 247 -5.81 -18.75 4.56
C LEU A 247 -5.36 -19.93 3.68
N ARG A 248 -6.27 -20.49 2.89
CA ARG A 248 -5.93 -21.57 1.95
C ARG A 248 -5.07 -21.05 0.80
N CYS A 249 -5.48 -19.94 0.18
CA CYS A 249 -4.72 -19.29 -0.89
C CYS A 249 -3.31 -18.89 -0.44
N ASP A 250 -3.17 -18.35 0.77
CA ASP A 250 -1.88 -17.99 1.35
C ASP A 250 -0.96 -19.21 1.52
N ARG A 251 -1.48 -20.31 2.05
CA ARG A 251 -0.71 -21.56 2.17
C ARG A 251 -0.28 -22.15 0.83
N GLU A 252 -1.13 -22.06 -0.19
CA GLU A 252 -0.81 -22.53 -1.54
C GLU A 252 0.27 -21.67 -2.18
N HIS A 253 0.20 -20.35 -1.97
CA HIS A 253 1.21 -19.41 -2.46
C HIS A 253 2.59 -19.67 -1.80
N LEU A 254 2.64 -19.86 -0.49
CA LEU A 254 3.87 -20.20 0.22
C LEU A 254 4.48 -21.55 -0.24
N ARG A 255 3.66 -22.54 -0.57
CA ARG A 255 4.14 -23.82 -1.11
C ARG A 255 4.70 -23.70 -2.53
N SER A 256 4.15 -22.81 -3.35
CA SER A 256 4.64 -22.59 -4.72
C SER A 256 5.92 -21.74 -4.74
N ALA A 257 6.10 -20.83 -3.80
CA ALA A 257 7.30 -19.99 -3.67
C ALA A 257 8.52 -20.78 -3.14
N ASN A 258 8.30 -21.92 -2.48
CA ASN A 258 9.36 -22.78 -1.94
C ASN A 258 9.74 -23.95 -2.88
N ARG A 259 9.25 -23.96 -4.11
CA ARG A 259 9.64 -24.90 -5.19
C ARG A 259 10.48 -24.21 -6.25
#